data_cc1b110e382e25e493d6087e69026319
#
_entry.id   cc1b110e382e25e493d6087e69026319
#
_cell.length_a   1.000
_cell.length_b   1.000
_cell.length_c   1.000
_cell.angle_alpha   90.00
_cell.angle_beta   90.00
_cell.angle_gamma   90.00
#
_symmetry.space_group_name_H-M   'P 1'
#
loop_
_entity.id
_entity.type
_entity.pdbx_description
1 polymer ?
#
loop_
_entity_poly.entity_id
_entity_poly.type
_entity_poly.pdbx_seq_one_letter_code
_entity_poly.pdbx_strand_id
1 'polypeptide(L)'
;LSASKKNMDNLEEKDLIEKTTRKDLLKNKLVLIGEKEMKGKIDNVDQLKTENIKIALGELSTVPAGKYAKQVFDKLGIWNEVEKKIIYQKDVTAVLNIVDSGEIETGVVYSSDALELKNGFVIAVFSDEDHDPIVYPVALIKDSKNKETALKFLEYLSSEKAKNIFKEYGFE
;
A
#
# COMPACT_ATOMS: atom_id res chain seq x y z
N LEU A 1 -0.64 -5.06 16.32
CA LEU A 1 -0.91 -4.79 14.92
C LEU A 1 0.39 -4.77 14.13
N SER A 2 0.40 -5.32 12.92
CA SER A 2 1.54 -5.31 12.01
C SER A 2 1.13 -4.74 10.65
N ALA A 3 1.98 -3.91 10.05
CA ALA A 3 1.84 -3.47 8.67
C ALA A 3 2.37 -4.51 7.65
N SER A 4 2.69 -5.72 8.10
CA SER A 4 3.22 -6.80 7.27
C SER A 4 2.65 -8.14 7.70
N LYS A 5 1.98 -8.82 6.77
CA LYS A 5 1.50 -10.19 6.97
C LYS A 5 2.65 -11.12 7.31
N LYS A 6 3.79 -11.03 6.57
CA LYS A 6 4.98 -11.84 6.81
C LYS A 6 5.54 -11.69 8.23
N ASN A 7 5.54 -10.48 8.77
CA ASN A 7 6.01 -10.27 10.15
C ASN A 7 5.06 -10.91 11.16
N MET A 8 3.76 -10.88 10.93
CA MET A 8 2.79 -11.56 11.78
C MET A 8 2.92 -13.08 11.67
N ASP A 9 3.15 -13.62 10.45
CA ASP A 9 3.42 -15.05 10.23
C ASP A 9 4.65 -15.49 11.04
N ASN A 10 5.74 -14.73 11.00
CA ASN A 10 6.94 -15.01 11.80
C ASN A 10 6.68 -15.02 13.32
N LEU A 11 5.80 -14.14 13.81
CA LEU A 11 5.42 -14.13 15.22
C LEU A 11 4.60 -15.36 15.59
N GLU A 12 3.72 -15.79 14.69
CA GLU A 12 2.91 -16.99 14.87
C GLU A 12 3.75 -18.27 14.85
N GLU A 13 4.69 -18.39 13.90
CA GLU A 13 5.63 -19.50 13.80
C GLU A 13 6.49 -19.65 15.06
N LYS A 14 6.87 -18.52 15.67
CA LYS A 14 7.63 -18.47 16.94
C LYS A 14 6.77 -18.64 18.18
N ASP A 15 5.48 -18.91 18.02
CA ASP A 15 4.51 -19.07 19.13
C ASP A 15 4.43 -17.85 20.07
N LEU A 16 4.62 -16.64 19.54
CA LEU A 16 4.64 -15.38 20.32
C LEU A 16 3.27 -14.69 20.39
N ILE A 17 2.26 -15.19 19.68
CA ILE A 17 0.91 -14.63 19.66
C ILE A 17 -0.13 -15.68 20.02
N GLU A 18 -1.27 -15.24 20.54
CA GLU A 18 -2.46 -16.07 20.71
C GLU A 18 -3.13 -16.25 19.34
N LYS A 19 -2.91 -17.38 18.69
CA LYS A 19 -3.34 -17.68 17.31
C LYS A 19 -4.84 -17.48 17.11
N THR A 20 -5.65 -17.80 18.10
CA THR A 20 -7.11 -17.65 18.07
C THR A 20 -7.58 -16.19 18.00
N THR A 21 -6.71 -15.24 18.32
CA THR A 21 -7.00 -13.81 18.28
C THR A 21 -6.50 -13.14 16.99
N ARG A 22 -5.73 -13.88 16.17
CA ARG A 22 -5.20 -13.36 14.91
C ARG A 22 -6.33 -13.14 13.90
N LYS A 23 -6.33 -11.94 13.30
CA LYS A 23 -7.21 -11.59 12.18
C LYS A 23 -6.56 -10.51 11.32
N ASP A 24 -6.93 -10.48 10.06
CA ASP A 24 -6.62 -9.36 9.17
C ASP A 24 -7.61 -8.25 9.50
N LEU A 25 -7.10 -7.16 10.09
CA LEU A 25 -7.91 -6.07 10.62
C LEU A 25 -8.27 -5.06 9.54
N LEU A 26 -7.27 -4.69 8.72
CA LEU A 26 -7.38 -3.68 7.69
C LEU A 26 -6.80 -4.20 6.39
N LYS A 27 -7.29 -3.63 5.30
CA LYS A 27 -6.71 -3.75 3.95
C LYS A 27 -6.32 -2.38 3.43
N ASN A 28 -5.45 -2.38 2.42
CA ASN A 28 -5.12 -1.18 1.67
C ASN A 28 -5.13 -1.51 0.18
N LYS A 29 -5.23 -0.49 -0.65
CA LYS A 29 -5.13 -0.62 -2.10
C LYS A 29 -3.87 0.02 -2.62
N LEU A 30 -3.40 -0.47 -3.74
CA LEU A 30 -2.35 0.16 -4.49
C LEU A 30 -2.97 1.09 -5.54
N VAL A 31 -2.40 2.28 -5.71
CA VAL A 31 -2.91 3.28 -6.65
C VAL A 31 -1.77 3.86 -7.50
N LEU A 32 -2.08 4.15 -8.76
CA LEU A 32 -1.25 4.97 -9.62
C LEU A 32 -1.62 6.43 -9.38
N ILE A 33 -0.64 7.24 -9.03
CA ILE A 33 -0.79 8.70 -8.87
C ILE A 33 -0.07 9.43 -10.01
N GLY A 34 -0.53 10.64 -10.31
CA GLY A 34 0.07 11.53 -11.27
C GLY A 34 0.27 12.92 -10.70
N GLU A 35 1.31 13.60 -11.17
CA GLU A 35 1.48 15.02 -10.91
C GLU A 35 0.42 15.83 -11.70
N LYS A 36 0.16 17.06 -11.29
CA LYS A 36 -0.93 17.90 -11.77
C LYS A 36 -1.01 18.05 -13.30
N GLU A 37 0.14 18.19 -13.97
CA GLU A 37 0.22 18.40 -15.42
C GLU A 37 -0.11 17.14 -16.24
N MET A 38 -0.19 15.98 -15.56
CA MET A 38 -0.60 14.72 -16.20
C MET A 38 -2.12 14.56 -16.32
N LYS A 39 -2.89 15.44 -15.69
CA LYS A 39 -4.35 15.38 -15.75
C LYS A 39 -4.86 15.52 -17.19
N GLY A 40 -5.59 14.51 -17.66
CA GLY A 40 -6.08 14.43 -19.03
C GLY A 40 -5.02 14.02 -20.09
N LYS A 41 -3.77 13.72 -19.67
CA LYS A 41 -2.72 13.13 -20.50
C LYS A 41 -2.57 11.64 -20.21
N ILE A 42 -2.69 11.26 -18.96
CA ILE A 42 -2.64 9.87 -18.50
C ILE A 42 -3.92 9.60 -17.70
N ASP A 43 -4.78 8.78 -18.25
CA ASP A 43 -6.09 8.44 -17.67
C ASP A 43 -6.19 6.95 -17.28
N ASN A 44 -5.21 6.15 -17.67
CA ASN A 44 -5.17 4.71 -17.37
C ASN A 44 -3.74 4.15 -17.37
N VAL A 45 -3.57 2.95 -16.83
CA VAL A 45 -2.28 2.28 -16.66
C VAL A 45 -1.64 1.87 -18.00
N ASP A 46 -2.44 1.54 -19.03
CA ASP A 46 -1.92 1.13 -20.33
C ASP A 46 -1.10 2.22 -21.05
N GLN A 47 -1.41 3.49 -20.78
CA GLN A 47 -0.68 4.62 -21.35
C GLN A 47 0.75 4.73 -20.81
N LEU A 48 1.05 4.09 -19.67
CA LEU A 48 2.43 3.99 -19.17
C LEU A 48 3.38 3.28 -20.17
N LYS A 49 2.86 2.42 -21.05
CA LYS A 49 3.65 1.72 -22.07
C LYS A 49 4.16 2.66 -23.16
N THR A 50 3.30 3.54 -23.62
CA THR A 50 3.51 4.34 -24.84
C THR A 50 4.05 5.74 -24.55
N GLU A 51 3.62 6.35 -23.46
CA GLU A 51 4.04 7.71 -23.10
C GLU A 51 5.48 7.74 -22.57
N ASN A 52 6.22 8.79 -22.94
CA ASN A 52 7.60 8.99 -22.45
C ASN A 52 7.59 9.73 -21.11
N ILE A 53 7.13 9.04 -20.07
CA ILE A 53 7.01 9.53 -18.70
C ILE A 53 7.84 8.68 -17.74
N LYS A 54 8.27 9.27 -16.64
CA LYS A 54 8.95 8.56 -15.56
C LYS A 54 7.93 8.07 -14.52
N ILE A 55 8.29 6.99 -13.85
CA ILE A 55 7.45 6.33 -12.87
C ILE A 55 8.23 6.17 -11.57
N ALA A 56 7.82 6.85 -10.51
CA ALA A 56 8.42 6.65 -9.19
C ALA A 56 7.86 5.38 -8.54
N LEU A 57 8.74 4.47 -8.12
CA LEU A 57 8.41 3.28 -7.35
C LEU A 57 9.30 3.17 -6.11
N GLY A 58 8.78 2.57 -5.04
CA GLY A 58 9.64 2.12 -3.95
C GLY A 58 10.62 1.04 -4.40
N GLU A 59 11.82 0.99 -3.81
CA GLU A 59 12.82 -0.04 -4.06
C GLU A 59 12.22 -1.45 -3.92
N LEU A 60 12.39 -2.31 -4.94
CA LEU A 60 11.74 -3.62 -5.01
C LEU A 60 12.16 -4.57 -3.89
N SER A 61 13.39 -4.43 -3.40
CA SER A 61 13.94 -5.33 -2.37
C SER A 61 13.53 -4.95 -0.95
N THR A 62 13.25 -3.66 -0.69
CA THR A 62 13.08 -3.13 0.66
C THR A 62 11.71 -2.48 0.91
N VAL A 63 11.03 -1.99 -0.15
CA VAL A 63 9.75 -1.27 -0.05
C VAL A 63 8.60 -2.17 -0.55
N PRO A 64 7.68 -2.61 0.32
CA PRO A 64 6.60 -3.51 -0.08
C PRO A 64 5.73 -2.97 -1.23
N ALA A 65 5.40 -1.67 -1.23
CA ALA A 65 4.61 -1.05 -2.31
C ALA A 65 5.28 -1.18 -3.68
N GLY A 66 6.61 -1.06 -3.78
CA GLY A 66 7.36 -1.28 -5.01
C GLY A 66 7.26 -2.72 -5.49
N LYS A 67 7.30 -3.68 -4.55
CA LYS A 67 7.13 -5.10 -4.86
C LYS A 67 5.73 -5.41 -5.40
N TYR A 68 4.69 -4.85 -4.78
CA TYR A 68 3.32 -4.99 -5.27
C TYR A 68 3.13 -4.32 -6.63
N ALA A 69 3.71 -3.13 -6.84
CA ALA A 69 3.67 -2.45 -8.14
C ALA A 69 4.30 -3.32 -9.25
N LYS A 70 5.43 -3.97 -8.95
CA LYS A 70 6.03 -4.92 -9.89
C LYS A 70 5.10 -6.09 -10.20
N GLN A 71 4.44 -6.68 -9.20
CA GLN A 71 3.47 -7.76 -9.42
C GLN A 71 2.34 -7.31 -10.35
N VAL A 72 1.78 -6.11 -10.11
CA VAL A 72 0.76 -5.51 -10.98
C VAL A 72 1.26 -5.38 -12.41
N PHE A 73 2.43 -4.77 -12.62
CA PHE A 73 2.97 -4.55 -13.96
C PHE A 73 3.35 -5.85 -14.67
N ASP A 74 3.83 -6.86 -13.94
CA ASP A 74 4.06 -8.21 -14.48
C ASP A 74 2.74 -8.85 -14.92
N LYS A 75 1.69 -8.77 -14.10
CA LYS A 75 0.39 -9.38 -14.41
C LYS A 75 -0.32 -8.69 -15.58
N LEU A 76 -0.19 -7.37 -15.68
CA LEU A 76 -0.67 -6.60 -16.83
C LEU A 76 0.20 -6.76 -18.08
N GLY A 77 1.35 -7.45 -17.98
CA GLY A 77 2.27 -7.69 -19.09
C GLY A 77 3.00 -6.44 -19.57
N ILE A 78 3.16 -5.42 -18.71
CA ILE A 78 3.76 -4.12 -19.10
C ILE A 78 5.13 -3.86 -18.47
N TRP A 79 5.64 -4.78 -17.63
CA TRP A 79 6.88 -4.56 -16.90
C TRP A 79 8.06 -4.19 -17.80
N ASN A 80 8.25 -4.92 -18.89
CA ASN A 80 9.38 -4.72 -19.80
C ASN A 80 9.41 -3.34 -20.46
N GLU A 81 8.23 -2.75 -20.70
CA GLU A 81 8.07 -1.43 -21.30
C GLU A 81 8.29 -0.32 -20.28
N VAL A 82 7.86 -0.54 -19.02
CA VAL A 82 7.93 0.50 -17.98
C VAL A 82 9.21 0.45 -17.16
N GLU A 83 9.90 -0.69 -17.06
CA GLU A 83 11.09 -0.87 -16.22
C GLU A 83 12.16 0.20 -16.44
N LYS A 84 12.41 0.57 -17.70
CA LYS A 84 13.41 1.57 -18.09
C LYS A 84 13.02 3.01 -17.73
N LYS A 85 11.75 3.23 -17.36
CA LYS A 85 11.19 4.52 -16.97
C LYS A 85 11.10 4.67 -15.44
N ILE A 86 11.46 3.62 -14.68
CA ILE A 86 11.31 3.59 -13.23
C ILE A 86 12.45 4.33 -12.55
N ILE A 87 12.08 5.21 -11.63
CA ILE A 87 12.98 5.87 -10.68
C ILE A 87 12.66 5.38 -9.28
N TYR A 88 13.58 4.60 -8.72
CA TYR A 88 13.39 4.00 -7.41
C TYR A 88 13.56 5.00 -6.27
N GLN A 89 12.72 4.86 -5.27
CA GLN A 89 12.68 5.65 -4.05
C GLN A 89 12.86 4.76 -2.83
N LYS A 90 13.44 5.32 -1.78
CA LYS A 90 13.74 4.60 -0.52
C LYS A 90 12.49 4.17 0.27
N ASP A 91 11.36 4.85 0.08
CA ASP A 91 10.09 4.59 0.76
C ASP A 91 8.90 5.19 -0.02
N VAL A 92 7.67 4.86 0.39
CA VAL A 92 6.43 5.31 -0.26
C VAL A 92 6.22 6.82 -0.11
N THR A 93 6.62 7.39 1.03
CA THR A 93 6.53 8.85 1.25
C THR A 93 7.41 9.61 0.26
N ALA A 94 8.60 9.08 -0.05
CA ALA A 94 9.46 9.67 -1.07
C ALA A 94 8.85 9.57 -2.48
N VAL A 95 8.16 8.46 -2.80
CA VAL A 95 7.39 8.33 -4.05
C VAL A 95 6.30 9.39 -4.12
N LEU A 96 5.49 9.53 -3.06
CA LEU A 96 4.42 10.52 -2.99
C LEU A 96 4.96 11.94 -3.22
N ASN A 97 5.98 12.33 -2.46
CA ASN A 97 6.52 13.68 -2.48
C ASN A 97 7.11 14.07 -3.84
N ILE A 98 7.85 13.17 -4.50
CA ILE A 98 8.49 13.47 -5.77
C ILE A 98 7.49 13.60 -6.92
N VAL A 99 6.34 12.91 -6.82
CA VAL A 99 5.22 13.05 -7.77
C VAL A 99 4.41 14.31 -7.44
N ASP A 100 4.08 14.55 -6.17
CA ASP A 100 3.28 15.72 -5.75
C ASP A 100 4.01 17.05 -6.00
N SER A 101 5.37 17.04 -6.01
CA SER A 101 6.20 18.19 -6.39
C SER A 101 6.29 18.42 -7.90
N GLY A 102 5.88 17.45 -8.74
CA GLY A 102 6.00 17.52 -10.20
C GLY A 102 7.40 17.19 -10.73
N GLU A 103 8.30 16.62 -9.92
CA GLU A 103 9.65 16.21 -10.39
C GLU A 103 9.60 14.89 -11.18
N ILE A 104 8.62 14.04 -10.91
CA ILE A 104 8.33 12.79 -11.65
C ILE A 104 6.85 12.75 -11.96
N GLU A 105 6.52 12.36 -13.19
CA GLU A 105 5.17 12.46 -13.74
C GLU A 105 4.16 11.55 -13.05
N THR A 106 4.58 10.32 -12.69
CA THR A 106 3.68 9.32 -12.10
C THR A 106 4.38 8.51 -11.01
N GLY A 107 3.61 7.82 -10.18
CA GLY A 107 4.15 6.92 -9.17
C GLY A 107 3.11 5.96 -8.61
N VAL A 108 3.58 4.95 -7.89
CA VAL A 108 2.68 3.97 -7.25
C VAL A 108 2.84 4.05 -5.74
N VAL A 109 1.72 4.28 -5.06
CA VAL A 109 1.61 4.41 -3.59
C VAL A 109 0.41 3.62 -3.08
N TYR A 110 0.20 3.59 -1.76
CA TYR A 110 -1.06 3.08 -1.21
C TYR A 110 -2.16 4.14 -1.27
N SER A 111 -3.43 3.71 -1.27
CA SER A 111 -4.58 4.62 -1.24
C SER A 111 -4.57 5.52 0.00
N SER A 112 -4.11 5.02 1.15
CA SER A 112 -3.93 5.82 2.36
C SER A 112 -2.90 6.94 2.19
N ASP A 113 -1.79 6.68 1.49
CA ASP A 113 -0.78 7.73 1.22
C ASP A 113 -1.32 8.76 0.22
N ALA A 114 -2.11 8.33 -0.77
CA ALA A 114 -2.66 9.23 -1.79
C ALA A 114 -3.61 10.30 -1.22
N LEU A 115 -4.14 10.13 0.00
CA LEU A 115 -4.91 11.17 0.70
C LEU A 115 -4.07 12.40 1.08
N GLU A 116 -2.75 12.25 1.16
CA GLU A 116 -1.82 13.33 1.47
C GLU A 116 -1.40 14.18 0.24
N LEU A 117 -1.87 13.79 -0.98
CA LEU A 117 -1.61 14.57 -2.20
C LEU A 117 -2.20 15.98 -2.06
N LYS A 118 -1.39 16.98 -2.41
CA LYS A 118 -1.78 18.39 -2.40
C LYS A 118 -2.00 18.94 -3.82
N ASN A 119 -1.16 18.52 -4.74
CA ASN A 119 -1.15 18.97 -6.13
C ASN A 119 -1.45 17.84 -7.10
N GLY A 120 -0.99 16.63 -6.81
CA GLY A 120 -1.22 15.45 -7.63
C GLY A 120 -2.64 14.90 -7.54
N PHE A 121 -2.89 13.81 -8.24
CA PHE A 121 -4.19 13.14 -8.25
C PHE A 121 -4.03 11.63 -8.46
N VAL A 122 -5.08 10.86 -8.12
CA VAL A 122 -5.13 9.41 -8.39
C VAL A 122 -5.58 9.20 -9.83
N ILE A 123 -4.76 8.51 -10.63
CA ILE A 123 -5.04 8.13 -12.02
C ILE A 123 -5.88 6.85 -12.04
N ALA A 124 -5.46 5.83 -11.29
CA ALA A 124 -6.10 4.53 -11.28
C ALA A 124 -5.92 3.83 -9.93
N VAL A 125 -6.89 2.99 -9.58
CA VAL A 125 -6.81 2.04 -8.46
C VAL A 125 -6.56 0.66 -9.05
N PHE A 126 -5.52 -0.04 -8.58
CA PHE A 126 -5.22 -1.39 -9.04
C PHE A 126 -6.18 -2.41 -8.42
N SER A 127 -6.42 -3.51 -9.14
CA SER A 127 -7.25 -4.61 -8.65
C SER A 127 -6.51 -5.39 -7.57
N ASP A 128 -7.23 -5.81 -6.53
CA ASP A 128 -6.70 -6.71 -5.48
C ASP A 128 -6.25 -8.07 -6.06
N GLU A 129 -6.70 -8.40 -7.27
CA GLU A 129 -6.28 -9.63 -7.97
C GLU A 129 -4.92 -9.49 -8.65
N ASP A 130 -4.38 -8.27 -8.80
CA ASP A 130 -3.15 -8.00 -9.56
C ASP A 130 -1.88 -8.07 -8.71
N HIS A 131 -2.02 -8.21 -7.41
CA HIS A 131 -0.90 -8.30 -6.46
C HIS A 131 -1.28 -9.12 -5.23
N ASP A 132 -0.29 -9.51 -4.43
CA ASP A 132 -0.51 -10.14 -3.13
C ASP A 132 -1.34 -9.24 -2.21
N PRO A 133 -2.21 -9.80 -1.35
CA PRO A 133 -3.07 -9.03 -0.47
C PRO A 133 -2.29 -8.08 0.45
N ILE A 134 -2.68 -6.80 0.44
CA ILE A 134 -2.15 -5.77 1.33
C ILE A 134 -3.01 -5.75 2.59
N VAL A 135 -2.58 -6.48 3.63
CA VAL A 135 -3.32 -6.64 4.87
C VAL A 135 -2.51 -6.21 6.08
N TYR A 136 -3.21 -5.73 7.09
CA TYR A 136 -2.66 -5.32 8.38
C TYR A 136 -3.24 -6.23 9.46
N PRO A 137 -2.55 -7.34 9.76
CA PRO A 137 -3.03 -8.29 10.75
C PRO A 137 -2.80 -7.80 12.18
N VAL A 138 -3.68 -8.23 13.07
CA VAL A 138 -3.60 -7.99 14.50
C VAL A 138 -3.72 -9.29 15.27
N ALA A 139 -3.04 -9.38 16.42
CA ALA A 139 -3.15 -10.49 17.34
C ALA A 139 -2.75 -10.06 18.75
N LEU A 140 -3.19 -10.81 19.75
CA LEU A 140 -2.73 -10.66 21.14
C LEU A 140 -1.34 -11.30 21.30
N ILE A 141 -0.42 -10.59 21.94
CA ILE A 141 0.88 -11.16 22.34
C ILE A 141 0.66 -12.16 23.46
N LYS A 142 1.23 -13.37 23.32
CA LYS A 142 1.00 -14.51 24.22
C LYS A 142 1.39 -14.21 25.68
N ASP A 143 2.53 -13.53 25.88
CA ASP A 143 3.07 -13.20 27.21
C ASP A 143 2.65 -11.80 27.71
N SER A 144 1.62 -11.20 27.10
CA SER A 144 1.09 -9.91 27.55
C SER A 144 0.59 -10.00 28.99
N LYS A 145 1.01 -9.04 29.82
CA LYS A 145 0.51 -8.90 31.22
C LYS A 145 -0.87 -8.23 31.27
N ASN A 146 -1.33 -7.65 30.15
CA ASN A 146 -2.57 -6.88 30.05
C ASN A 146 -3.56 -7.54 29.06
N LYS A 147 -3.67 -8.89 29.09
CA LYS A 147 -4.47 -9.65 28.10
C LYS A 147 -5.91 -9.18 28.02
N GLU A 148 -6.59 -8.97 29.15
CA GLU A 148 -7.97 -8.55 29.18
C GLU A 148 -8.19 -7.18 28.48
N THR A 149 -7.35 -6.20 28.82
CA THR A 149 -7.41 -4.87 28.21
C THR A 149 -7.09 -4.92 26.70
N ALA A 150 -6.10 -5.74 26.31
CA ALA A 150 -5.72 -5.92 24.92
C ALA A 150 -6.87 -6.59 24.09
N LEU A 151 -7.58 -7.57 24.67
CA LEU A 151 -8.75 -8.17 24.03
C LEU A 151 -9.87 -7.16 23.82
N LYS A 152 -10.21 -6.36 24.83
CA LYS A 152 -11.19 -5.27 24.70
C LYS A 152 -10.78 -4.26 23.60
N PHE A 153 -9.48 -3.98 23.49
CA PHE A 153 -8.97 -3.11 22.41
C PHE A 153 -9.09 -3.77 21.03
N LEU A 154 -8.80 -5.07 20.92
CA LEU A 154 -9.03 -5.81 19.67
C LEU A 154 -10.51 -5.83 19.23
N GLU A 155 -11.44 -5.95 20.17
CA GLU A 155 -12.86 -5.85 19.92
C GLU A 155 -13.23 -4.44 19.45
N TYR A 156 -12.73 -3.40 20.13
CA TYR A 156 -12.94 -2.01 19.72
C TYR A 156 -12.44 -1.74 18.30
N LEU A 157 -11.25 -2.20 17.94
CA LEU A 157 -10.70 -2.05 16.59
C LEU A 157 -11.57 -2.68 15.51
N SER A 158 -12.42 -3.65 15.86
CA SER A 158 -13.36 -4.30 14.93
C SER A 158 -14.76 -3.65 14.92
N SER A 159 -14.99 -2.63 15.75
CA SER A 159 -16.26 -1.92 15.83
C SER A 159 -16.48 -1.02 14.61
N GLU A 160 -17.76 -0.73 14.31
CA GLU A 160 -18.12 0.20 13.24
C GLU A 160 -17.50 1.60 13.44
N LYS A 161 -17.35 2.04 14.70
CA LYS A 161 -16.69 3.31 15.00
C LYS A 161 -15.22 3.33 14.56
N ALA A 162 -14.47 2.26 14.87
CA ALA A 162 -13.08 2.14 14.45
C ALA A 162 -12.95 1.98 12.93
N LYS A 163 -13.81 1.18 12.30
CA LYS A 163 -13.84 1.03 10.84
C LYS A 163 -14.09 2.36 10.11
N ASN A 164 -14.99 3.19 10.63
CA ASN A 164 -15.22 4.50 10.03
C ASN A 164 -13.99 5.39 10.11
N ILE A 165 -13.28 5.39 11.26
CA ILE A 165 -12.01 6.11 11.40
C ILE A 165 -10.99 5.58 10.38
N PHE A 166 -10.83 4.26 10.25
CA PHE A 166 -9.89 3.69 9.29
C PHE A 166 -10.20 4.08 7.84
N LYS A 167 -11.49 4.12 7.47
CA LYS A 167 -11.92 4.59 6.13
C LYS A 167 -11.57 6.04 5.87
N GLU A 168 -11.68 6.91 6.89
CA GLU A 168 -11.26 8.33 6.78
C GLU A 168 -9.75 8.45 6.46
N TYR A 169 -8.96 7.46 6.86
CA TYR A 169 -7.52 7.38 6.57
C TYR A 169 -7.19 6.46 5.36
N GLY A 170 -8.17 6.13 4.52
CA GLY A 170 -7.96 5.39 3.26
C GLY A 170 -7.77 3.88 3.41
N PHE A 171 -8.05 3.30 4.58
CA PHE A 171 -8.03 1.85 4.80
C PHE A 171 -9.42 1.22 4.58
N GLU A 172 -9.42 -0.08 4.26
CA GLU A 172 -10.63 -0.92 4.14
C GLU A 172 -10.72 -1.97 5.25
#